data_3d025d3adc5da686013ac017a9880832
#
_entry.id   3d025d3adc5da686013ac017a9880832
#
_cell.length_a   1.000
_cell.length_b   1.000
_cell.length_c   1.000
_cell.angle_alpha   90.00
_cell.angle_beta   90.00
_cell.angle_gamma   90.00
#
_symmetry.space_group_name_H-M   'P 1'
#
loop_
_entity.id
_entity.type
_entity.pdbx_description
1 polymer ?
#
loop_
_entity_poly.entity_id
_entity_poly.type
_entity_poly.pdbx_seq_one_letter_code
_entity_poly.pdbx_strand_id
1 'polypeptide(L)'
;LPQRLQRLALLPWFECWKQQLRTEKKSEHTIRAYIVAAKTFTVTSLPNEENETWDTVQNLRVSELFTRSNPNNGRIDSWLNTIGELRPATINARIAAITHLLKWLGYTIPEWIQRPSRSRSLPRTLGKSDLQKVRLAATRSEDPIAFPIITMMLDTGLRCSEICNLDLDDVDLDDLSALVIGGKGEKDRTVLFTNATLNALEAWSPIRNTRLKSCTRKDDERSLFFSSRSRRLNPRSVQKLLDRIADASDIPRTRLSPHVLRHSFATGLLERGADLVTIQRLLGHANISTTRVYLEIGDQTLREIYHRAQSSQENDKIESNDEISTEDKIESTPIIE
;
A
#
# COMPACT_ATOMS: atom_id res chain seq x y z
N LEU A 1 -23.60 -31.25 -6.76
CA LEU A 1 -23.64 -29.79 -6.92
C LEU A 1 -24.60 -29.19 -5.91
N PRO A 2 -24.19 -28.16 -5.11
CA PRO A 2 -25.08 -27.50 -4.15
C PRO A 2 -26.34 -26.94 -4.80
N GLN A 3 -27.48 -26.97 -4.08
CA GLN A 3 -28.78 -26.54 -4.59
C GLN A 3 -28.75 -25.13 -5.23
N ARG A 4 -27.99 -24.20 -4.65
CA ARG A 4 -27.81 -22.83 -5.17
C ARG A 4 -27.17 -22.76 -6.55
N LEU A 5 -26.35 -23.75 -6.92
CA LEU A 5 -25.65 -23.81 -8.20
C LEU A 5 -26.34 -24.69 -9.25
N GLN A 6 -27.42 -25.38 -8.88
CA GLN A 6 -28.16 -26.25 -9.83
C GLN A 6 -28.66 -25.45 -11.04
N ARG A 7 -29.11 -24.21 -10.84
CA ARG A 7 -29.53 -23.31 -11.93
C ARG A 7 -28.40 -22.91 -12.88
N LEU A 8 -27.14 -22.97 -12.41
CA LEU A 8 -25.95 -22.62 -13.17
C LEU A 8 -25.24 -23.85 -13.74
N ALA A 9 -25.74 -25.07 -13.46
CA ALA A 9 -25.04 -26.32 -13.73
C ALA A 9 -24.55 -26.47 -15.18
N LEU A 10 -25.35 -25.99 -16.14
CA LEU A 10 -25.06 -26.08 -17.58
C LEU A 10 -24.34 -24.84 -18.16
N LEU A 11 -24.13 -23.80 -17.35
CA LEU A 11 -23.47 -22.58 -17.82
C LEU A 11 -21.97 -22.69 -17.72
N PRO A 12 -21.19 -21.92 -18.51
CA PRO A 12 -19.76 -21.84 -18.41
C PRO A 12 -19.35 -21.32 -17.02
N TRP A 13 -18.56 -22.08 -16.29
CA TRP A 13 -18.20 -21.75 -14.91
C TRP A 13 -17.45 -20.44 -14.76
N PHE A 14 -16.56 -20.17 -15.73
CA PHE A 14 -15.63 -19.04 -15.62
C PHE A 14 -16.37 -17.69 -15.57
N GLU A 15 -17.34 -17.50 -16.45
CA GLU A 15 -18.15 -16.27 -16.45
C GLU A 15 -19.05 -16.20 -15.20
N CYS A 16 -19.64 -17.32 -14.76
CA CYS A 16 -20.44 -17.39 -13.54
C CYS A 16 -19.61 -17.00 -12.30
N TRP A 17 -18.39 -17.55 -12.16
CA TRP A 17 -17.53 -17.24 -11.04
C TRP A 17 -16.98 -15.82 -11.08
N LYS A 18 -16.62 -15.33 -12.25
CA LYS A 18 -16.18 -13.95 -12.46
C LYS A 18 -17.27 -12.94 -12.11
N GLN A 19 -18.52 -13.24 -12.47
CA GLN A 19 -19.67 -12.44 -12.07
C GLN A 19 -19.89 -12.47 -10.54
N GLN A 20 -19.71 -13.61 -9.88
CA GLN A 20 -19.74 -13.74 -8.43
C GLN A 20 -18.69 -12.84 -7.77
N LEU A 21 -17.45 -12.84 -8.27
CA LEU A 21 -16.40 -11.98 -7.74
C LEU A 21 -16.75 -10.47 -7.85
N ARG A 22 -17.42 -10.07 -8.94
CA ARG A 22 -17.91 -8.71 -9.13
C ARG A 22 -19.07 -8.38 -8.19
N THR A 23 -20.01 -9.30 -8.01
CA THR A 23 -21.12 -9.15 -7.06
C THR A 23 -20.61 -8.97 -5.63
N GLU A 24 -19.55 -9.67 -5.25
CA GLU A 24 -18.83 -9.48 -3.98
C GLU A 24 -18.02 -8.19 -3.94
N LYS A 25 -18.11 -7.37 -4.98
CA LYS A 25 -17.36 -6.11 -5.10
C LYS A 25 -15.84 -6.29 -4.91
N LYS A 26 -15.22 -7.39 -5.35
CA LYS A 26 -13.76 -7.51 -5.38
C LYS A 26 -13.17 -6.48 -6.34
N SER A 27 -11.98 -5.96 -6.02
CA SER A 27 -11.27 -5.06 -6.93
C SER A 27 -10.86 -5.79 -8.21
N GLU A 28 -10.75 -5.07 -9.33
CA GLU A 28 -10.27 -5.64 -10.61
C GLU A 28 -8.87 -6.26 -10.48
N HIS A 29 -8.03 -5.71 -9.60
CA HIS A 29 -6.74 -6.31 -9.29
C HIS A 29 -6.88 -7.69 -8.62
N THR A 30 -7.79 -7.80 -7.63
CA THR A 30 -8.09 -9.06 -6.94
C THR A 30 -8.69 -10.07 -7.92
N ILE A 31 -9.62 -9.63 -8.77
CA ILE A 31 -10.25 -10.48 -9.79
C ILE A 31 -9.18 -11.05 -10.73
N ARG A 32 -8.28 -10.20 -11.25
CA ARG A 32 -7.17 -10.65 -12.11
C ARG A 32 -6.26 -11.66 -11.40
N ALA A 33 -5.88 -11.40 -10.15
CA ALA A 33 -5.05 -12.32 -9.38
C ALA A 33 -5.75 -13.68 -9.15
N TYR A 34 -7.05 -13.66 -8.87
CA TYR A 34 -7.86 -14.85 -8.67
C TYR A 34 -7.99 -15.66 -9.97
N ILE A 35 -8.21 -14.98 -11.09
CA ILE A 35 -8.25 -15.62 -12.42
C ILE A 35 -6.93 -16.33 -12.73
N VAL A 36 -5.79 -15.70 -12.47
CA VAL A 36 -4.48 -16.32 -12.69
C VAL A 36 -4.31 -17.59 -11.85
N ALA A 37 -4.72 -17.55 -10.58
CA ALA A 37 -4.66 -18.74 -9.73
C ALA A 37 -5.62 -19.85 -10.20
N ALA A 38 -6.87 -19.49 -10.54
CA ALA A 38 -7.86 -20.44 -11.05
C ALA A 38 -7.39 -21.08 -12.37
N LYS A 39 -6.81 -20.28 -13.27
CA LYS A 39 -6.22 -20.79 -14.52
C LYS A 39 -5.18 -21.87 -14.24
N THR A 40 -4.21 -21.63 -13.36
CA THR A 40 -3.17 -22.61 -13.05
C THR A 40 -3.75 -23.85 -12.37
N PHE A 41 -4.71 -23.69 -11.46
CA PHE A 41 -5.34 -24.81 -10.76
C PHE A 41 -6.17 -25.69 -11.69
N THR A 42 -7.00 -25.11 -12.54
CA THR A 42 -7.95 -25.87 -13.37
C THR A 42 -7.29 -26.61 -14.53
N VAL A 43 -6.15 -26.10 -15.04
CA VAL A 43 -5.35 -26.82 -16.08
C VAL A 43 -4.39 -27.85 -15.49
N THR A 44 -4.21 -27.91 -14.17
CA THR A 44 -3.38 -28.95 -13.56
C THR A 44 -4.00 -30.30 -13.80
N SER A 45 -3.30 -31.18 -14.51
CA SER A 45 -3.74 -32.54 -14.79
C SER A 45 -3.27 -33.54 -13.72
N LEU A 46 -4.06 -34.53 -13.47
CA LEU A 46 -3.65 -35.69 -12.65
C LEU A 46 -2.81 -36.66 -13.50
N PRO A 47 -2.03 -37.56 -12.88
CA PRO A 47 -1.11 -38.44 -13.61
C PRO A 47 -1.74 -39.27 -14.75
N ASN A 48 -3.03 -39.53 -14.68
CA ASN A 48 -3.77 -40.32 -15.67
C ASN A 48 -4.73 -39.49 -16.54
N GLU A 49 -4.60 -38.14 -16.51
CA GLU A 49 -5.42 -37.24 -17.30
C GLU A 49 -4.59 -36.67 -18.45
N GLU A 50 -5.25 -36.42 -19.59
CA GLU A 50 -4.65 -35.66 -20.68
C GLU A 50 -4.41 -34.22 -20.27
N ASN A 51 -3.35 -33.61 -20.82
CA ASN A 51 -3.06 -32.19 -20.60
C ASN A 51 -4.09 -31.33 -21.31
N GLU A 52 -4.85 -30.59 -20.55
CA GLU A 52 -5.85 -29.65 -21.06
C GLU A 52 -5.32 -28.21 -21.09
N THR A 53 -5.79 -27.50 -22.09
CA THR A 53 -5.47 -26.08 -22.22
C THR A 53 -6.47 -25.21 -21.46
N TRP A 54 -6.07 -23.96 -21.18
CA TRP A 54 -7.00 -22.99 -20.59
C TRP A 54 -8.24 -22.79 -21.46
N ASP A 55 -8.08 -22.76 -22.78
CA ASP A 55 -9.19 -22.52 -23.72
C ASP A 55 -10.25 -23.64 -23.64
N THR A 56 -9.85 -24.85 -23.34
CA THR A 56 -10.76 -25.96 -23.09
C THR A 56 -11.41 -25.83 -21.71
N VAL A 57 -10.61 -25.65 -20.66
CA VAL A 57 -11.09 -25.67 -19.28
C VAL A 57 -11.95 -24.47 -18.92
N GLN A 58 -11.71 -23.28 -19.47
CA GLN A 58 -12.53 -22.10 -19.18
C GLN A 58 -13.99 -22.27 -19.62
N ASN A 59 -14.28 -23.10 -20.61
CA ASN A 59 -15.60 -23.35 -21.17
C ASN A 59 -16.35 -24.52 -20.50
N LEU A 60 -15.72 -25.23 -19.55
CA LEU A 60 -16.41 -26.29 -18.81
C LEU A 60 -17.68 -25.74 -18.16
N ARG A 61 -18.69 -26.62 -18.07
CA ARG A 61 -19.92 -26.31 -17.32
C ARG A 61 -19.61 -26.29 -15.82
N VAL A 62 -20.40 -25.58 -15.05
CA VAL A 62 -20.27 -25.53 -13.59
C VAL A 62 -20.31 -26.94 -12.98
N SER A 63 -21.16 -27.84 -13.50
CA SER A 63 -21.24 -29.24 -13.05
C SER A 63 -19.96 -30.04 -13.33
N GLU A 64 -19.35 -29.84 -14.48
CA GLU A 64 -18.10 -30.49 -14.88
C GLU A 64 -16.93 -29.98 -14.02
N LEU A 65 -16.84 -28.65 -13.85
CA LEU A 65 -15.84 -28.07 -12.96
C LEU A 65 -16.04 -28.54 -11.51
N PHE A 66 -17.28 -28.66 -11.05
CA PHE A 66 -17.56 -29.17 -9.71
C PHE A 66 -16.91 -30.55 -9.52
N THR A 67 -17.19 -31.52 -10.40
CA THR A 67 -16.60 -32.87 -10.34
C THR A 67 -15.07 -32.81 -10.39
N ARG A 68 -14.54 -32.02 -11.33
CA ARG A 68 -13.09 -31.85 -11.54
C ARG A 68 -12.39 -31.25 -10.32
N SER A 69 -13.01 -30.32 -9.62
CA SER A 69 -12.42 -29.60 -8.47
C SER A 69 -12.67 -30.28 -7.12
N ASN A 70 -13.09 -31.54 -7.11
CA ASN A 70 -13.27 -32.27 -5.85
C ASN A 70 -11.95 -32.25 -5.04
N PRO A 71 -11.95 -31.78 -3.79
CA PRO A 71 -10.74 -31.72 -2.97
C PRO A 71 -10.06 -33.06 -2.73
N ASN A 72 -10.83 -34.17 -2.82
CA ASN A 72 -10.34 -35.51 -2.53
C ASN A 72 -9.75 -36.26 -3.76
N ASN A 73 -9.65 -35.60 -4.91
CA ASN A 73 -9.13 -36.25 -6.13
C ASN A 73 -7.61 -36.05 -6.35
N GLY A 74 -6.90 -35.40 -5.43
CA GLY A 74 -5.46 -35.14 -5.52
C GLY A 74 -5.04 -33.98 -6.40
N ARG A 75 -5.99 -33.27 -7.05
CA ARG A 75 -5.65 -32.12 -7.92
C ARG A 75 -5.09 -30.94 -7.13
N ILE A 76 -5.56 -30.71 -5.91
CA ILE A 76 -5.05 -29.65 -5.05
C ILE A 76 -3.58 -29.92 -4.70
N ASP A 77 -3.24 -31.16 -4.36
CA ASP A 77 -1.85 -31.56 -4.05
C ASP A 77 -0.94 -31.35 -5.24
N SER A 78 -1.35 -31.85 -6.41
CA SER A 78 -0.61 -31.65 -7.67
C SER A 78 -0.42 -30.18 -7.97
N TRP A 79 -1.45 -29.34 -7.80
CA TRP A 79 -1.34 -27.91 -8.01
C TRP A 79 -0.46 -27.22 -6.97
N LEU A 80 -0.55 -27.56 -5.68
CA LEU A 80 0.32 -27.02 -4.64
C LEU A 80 1.79 -27.30 -4.93
N ASN A 81 2.11 -28.49 -5.45
CA ASN A 81 3.46 -28.81 -5.89
C ASN A 81 3.94 -27.88 -7.01
N THR A 82 3.08 -27.51 -7.96
CA THR A 82 3.46 -26.61 -9.07
C THR A 82 3.75 -25.16 -8.61
N ILE A 83 3.22 -24.76 -7.47
CA ILE A 83 3.40 -23.39 -6.93
C ILE A 83 4.36 -23.34 -5.74
N GLY A 84 4.90 -24.48 -5.30
CA GLY A 84 5.69 -24.61 -4.07
C GLY A 84 6.95 -23.75 -4.03
N GLU A 85 7.59 -23.52 -5.17
CA GLU A 85 8.81 -22.68 -5.27
C GLU A 85 8.53 -21.17 -5.28
N LEU A 86 7.26 -20.77 -5.32
CA LEU A 86 6.92 -19.35 -5.31
C LEU A 86 7.12 -18.72 -3.92
N ARG A 87 7.23 -17.41 -3.89
CA ARG A 87 7.33 -16.69 -2.62
C ARG A 87 6.08 -16.92 -1.75
N PRO A 88 6.23 -17.06 -0.42
CA PRO A 88 5.12 -17.35 0.51
C PRO A 88 3.90 -16.41 0.34
N ALA A 89 4.13 -15.13 0.07
CA ALA A 89 3.05 -14.17 -0.19
C ALA A 89 2.24 -14.52 -1.45
N THR A 90 2.91 -15.00 -2.51
CA THR A 90 2.27 -15.41 -3.77
C THR A 90 1.49 -16.70 -3.58
N ILE A 91 2.08 -17.68 -2.87
CA ILE A 91 1.40 -18.94 -2.53
C ILE A 91 0.13 -18.64 -1.75
N ASN A 92 0.21 -17.81 -0.70
CA ASN A 92 -0.93 -17.44 0.13
C ASN A 92 -2.04 -16.74 -0.66
N ALA A 93 -1.69 -15.87 -1.61
CA ALA A 93 -2.66 -15.22 -2.48
C ALA A 93 -3.34 -16.23 -3.43
N ARG A 94 -2.59 -17.18 -3.98
CA ARG A 94 -3.14 -18.22 -4.85
C ARG A 94 -4.03 -19.19 -4.08
N ILE A 95 -3.61 -19.62 -2.87
CA ILE A 95 -4.46 -20.46 -2.00
C ILE A 95 -5.76 -19.71 -1.65
N ALA A 96 -5.71 -18.41 -1.35
CA ALA A 96 -6.92 -17.64 -1.07
C ALA A 96 -7.89 -17.62 -2.26
N ALA A 97 -7.39 -17.52 -3.48
CA ALA A 97 -8.20 -17.57 -4.69
C ALA A 97 -8.89 -18.94 -4.89
N ILE A 98 -8.13 -20.03 -4.73
CA ILE A 98 -8.68 -21.38 -4.89
C ILE A 98 -9.63 -21.73 -3.74
N THR A 99 -9.31 -21.31 -2.51
CA THR A 99 -10.25 -21.41 -1.38
C THR A 99 -11.59 -20.72 -1.71
N HIS A 100 -11.55 -19.55 -2.35
CA HIS A 100 -12.77 -18.87 -2.78
C HIS A 100 -13.53 -19.64 -3.86
N LEU A 101 -12.83 -20.17 -4.87
CA LEU A 101 -13.42 -20.98 -5.94
C LEU A 101 -14.09 -22.24 -5.37
N LEU A 102 -13.39 -22.99 -4.51
CA LEU A 102 -13.91 -24.19 -3.89
C LEU A 102 -15.14 -23.90 -3.02
N LYS A 103 -15.10 -22.84 -2.22
CA LYS A 103 -16.28 -22.40 -1.43
C LYS A 103 -17.44 -22.01 -2.33
N TRP A 104 -17.18 -21.32 -3.44
CA TRP A 104 -18.23 -21.01 -4.42
C TRP A 104 -18.84 -22.27 -5.02
N LEU A 105 -18.03 -23.28 -5.32
CA LEU A 105 -18.52 -24.59 -5.75
C LEU A 105 -19.24 -25.38 -4.65
N GLY A 106 -19.12 -24.97 -3.39
CA GLY A 106 -19.81 -25.58 -2.25
C GLY A 106 -18.99 -26.63 -1.52
N TYR A 107 -17.69 -26.68 -1.76
CA TYR A 107 -16.79 -27.56 -1.03
C TYR A 107 -16.35 -26.97 0.30
N THR A 108 -16.18 -27.83 1.29
CA THR A 108 -15.45 -27.52 2.52
C THR A 108 -13.95 -27.50 2.20
N ILE A 109 -13.24 -26.51 2.75
CA ILE A 109 -11.79 -26.43 2.52
C ILE A 109 -11.11 -27.46 3.40
N PRO A 110 -10.28 -28.33 2.83
CA PRO A 110 -9.54 -29.32 3.60
C PRO A 110 -8.59 -28.66 4.62
N GLU A 111 -8.54 -29.19 5.84
CA GLU A 111 -7.71 -28.65 6.93
C GLU A 111 -6.21 -28.78 6.66
N TRP A 112 -5.81 -29.75 5.83
CA TRP A 112 -4.42 -29.98 5.45
C TRP A 112 -3.84 -28.92 4.51
N ILE A 113 -4.68 -28.01 3.93
CA ILE A 113 -4.20 -26.88 3.13
C ILE A 113 -3.60 -25.83 4.05
N GLN A 114 -2.32 -25.98 4.33
CA GLN A 114 -1.59 -25.04 5.17
C GLN A 114 -1.05 -23.86 4.35
N ARG A 115 -1.10 -22.69 4.94
CA ARG A 115 -0.52 -21.47 4.36
C ARG A 115 0.90 -21.31 4.87
N PRO A 116 1.91 -21.21 3.98
CA PRO A 116 3.27 -20.95 4.43
C PRO A 116 3.35 -19.66 5.26
N SER A 117 4.13 -19.73 6.33
CA SER A 117 4.39 -18.57 7.18
C SER A 117 5.10 -17.48 6.37
N ARG A 118 4.69 -16.24 6.56
CA ARG A 118 5.41 -15.10 5.99
C ARG A 118 6.55 -14.75 6.92
N SER A 119 7.78 -14.78 6.43
CA SER A 119 8.87 -14.15 7.16
C SER A 119 8.54 -12.66 7.34
N ARG A 120 8.56 -12.19 8.58
CA ARG A 120 8.46 -10.75 8.87
C ARG A 120 9.76 -10.10 8.41
N SER A 121 9.78 -9.52 7.23
CA SER A 121 10.87 -8.64 6.83
C SER A 121 10.58 -7.25 7.37
N LEU A 122 11.57 -6.63 7.99
CA LEU A 122 11.48 -5.21 8.36
C LEU A 122 11.14 -4.38 7.13
N PRO A 123 10.26 -3.38 7.25
CA PRO A 123 9.96 -2.47 6.16
C PRO A 123 11.24 -1.82 5.65
N ARG A 124 11.41 -1.83 4.34
CA ARG A 124 12.52 -1.13 3.72
C ARG A 124 12.20 0.35 3.69
N THR A 125 12.99 1.17 4.36
CA THR A 125 12.92 2.63 4.32
C THR A 125 14.19 3.19 3.70
N LEU A 126 14.10 4.40 3.19
CA LEU A 126 15.27 5.16 2.74
C LEU A 126 15.81 5.99 3.91
N GLY A 127 17.12 5.96 4.11
CA GLY A 127 17.78 6.85 5.06
C GLY A 127 17.74 8.32 4.61
N LYS A 128 18.01 9.25 5.52
CA LYS A 128 17.98 10.70 5.24
C LYS A 128 18.82 11.09 4.02
N SER A 129 20.02 10.51 3.88
CA SER A 129 20.91 10.76 2.73
C SER A 129 20.29 10.28 1.42
N ASP A 130 19.71 9.05 1.38
CA ASP A 130 19.07 8.53 0.19
C ASP A 130 17.84 9.37 -0.19
N LEU A 131 17.06 9.83 0.79
CA LEU A 131 15.91 10.73 0.56
C LEU A 131 16.33 12.06 -0.07
N GLN A 132 17.48 12.63 0.36
CA GLN A 132 18.03 13.84 -0.24
C GLN A 132 18.46 13.60 -1.70
N LYS A 133 19.14 12.46 -1.97
CA LYS A 133 19.52 12.08 -3.34
C LYS A 133 18.29 11.93 -4.25
N VAL A 134 17.22 11.27 -3.76
CA VAL A 134 15.97 11.09 -4.50
C VAL A 134 15.31 12.44 -4.80
N ARG A 135 15.22 13.34 -3.82
CA ARG A 135 14.67 14.71 -4.05
C ARG A 135 15.49 15.47 -5.09
N LEU A 136 16.81 15.45 -4.98
CA LEU A 136 17.71 16.12 -5.92
C LEU A 136 17.60 15.55 -7.34
N ALA A 137 17.54 14.22 -7.47
CA ALA A 137 17.34 13.57 -8.76
C ALA A 137 15.97 13.92 -9.37
N ALA A 138 14.94 14.02 -8.56
CA ALA A 138 13.61 14.43 -9.01
C ALA A 138 13.58 15.88 -9.52
N THR A 139 14.26 16.80 -8.83
CA THR A 139 14.38 18.21 -9.25
C THR A 139 15.16 18.36 -10.57
N ARG A 140 16.16 17.51 -10.79
CA ARG A 140 17.01 17.52 -11.99
C ARG A 140 16.47 16.68 -13.15
N SER A 141 15.34 16.01 -12.95
CA SER A 141 14.75 15.10 -13.93
C SER A 141 14.29 15.86 -15.17
N GLU A 142 14.58 15.31 -16.35
CA GLU A 142 14.04 15.78 -17.63
C GLU A 142 12.50 15.67 -17.71
N ASP A 143 11.90 14.77 -16.95
CA ASP A 143 10.45 14.64 -16.86
C ASP A 143 9.91 15.57 -15.75
N PRO A 144 9.30 16.70 -16.12
CA PRO A 144 8.90 17.73 -15.16
C PRO A 144 7.85 17.24 -14.11
N ILE A 145 7.22 16.10 -14.35
CA ILE A 145 6.29 15.49 -13.40
C ILE A 145 7.01 14.81 -12.22
N ALA A 146 8.33 14.56 -12.33
CA ALA A 146 9.08 13.83 -11.33
C ALA A 146 9.08 14.57 -9.98
N PHE A 147 9.40 15.85 -10.00
CA PHE A 147 9.53 16.65 -8.80
C PHE A 147 8.22 16.74 -8.00
N PRO A 148 7.07 17.14 -8.58
CA PRO A 148 5.83 17.21 -7.83
C PRO A 148 5.33 15.85 -7.33
N ILE A 149 5.49 14.76 -8.09
CA ILE A 149 5.09 13.43 -7.64
C ILE A 149 5.94 12.96 -6.46
N ILE A 150 7.27 13.05 -6.56
CA ILE A 150 8.18 12.59 -5.51
C ILE A 150 7.98 13.41 -4.24
N THR A 151 7.87 14.73 -4.35
CA THR A 151 7.69 15.61 -3.20
C THR A 151 6.37 15.32 -2.51
N MET A 152 5.28 15.23 -3.27
CA MET A 152 3.96 14.93 -2.73
C MET A 152 3.90 13.55 -2.07
N MET A 153 4.51 12.51 -2.67
CA MET A 153 4.56 11.18 -2.05
C MET A 153 5.37 11.16 -0.76
N LEU A 154 6.44 11.94 -0.67
CA LEU A 154 7.29 12.03 0.52
C LEU A 154 6.67 12.87 1.63
N ASP A 155 5.82 13.84 1.30
CA ASP A 155 5.17 14.73 2.27
C ASP A 155 3.86 14.17 2.80
N THR A 156 3.13 13.38 1.98
CA THR A 156 1.77 12.92 2.31
C THR A 156 1.68 11.42 2.59
N GLY A 157 2.66 10.65 2.15
CA GLY A 157 2.62 9.19 2.21
C GLY A 157 1.50 8.55 1.38
N LEU A 158 0.99 9.22 0.35
CA LEU A 158 -0.04 8.69 -0.55
C LEU A 158 0.35 7.36 -1.17
N ARG A 159 -0.64 6.48 -1.35
CA ARG A 159 -0.48 5.26 -2.16
C ARG A 159 -0.31 5.62 -3.63
N CYS A 160 0.35 4.75 -4.38
CA CYS A 160 0.54 4.96 -5.81
C CYS A 160 -0.77 5.17 -6.59
N SER A 161 -1.82 4.44 -6.23
CA SER A 161 -3.14 4.59 -6.83
C SER A 161 -3.82 5.91 -6.43
N GLU A 162 -3.63 6.35 -5.18
CA GLU A 162 -4.22 7.59 -4.67
C GLU A 162 -3.64 8.79 -5.41
N ILE A 163 -2.30 8.88 -5.54
CA ILE A 163 -1.68 9.99 -6.27
C ILE A 163 -2.05 10.00 -7.76
N CYS A 164 -2.27 8.82 -8.37
CA CYS A 164 -2.76 8.73 -9.74
C CYS A 164 -4.21 9.20 -9.90
N ASN A 165 -5.02 9.06 -8.86
CA ASN A 165 -6.45 9.38 -8.89
C ASN A 165 -6.78 10.81 -8.44
N LEU A 166 -5.81 11.56 -7.89
CA LEU A 166 -6.04 12.94 -7.49
C LEU A 166 -6.51 13.79 -8.66
N ASP A 167 -7.59 14.51 -8.44
CA ASP A 167 -8.09 15.55 -9.32
C ASP A 167 -7.56 16.92 -8.87
N LEU A 168 -7.65 17.92 -9.72
CA LEU A 168 -7.24 19.28 -9.39
C LEU A 168 -8.09 19.86 -8.24
N ASP A 169 -9.40 19.54 -8.26
CA ASP A 169 -10.37 20.01 -7.27
C ASP A 169 -10.18 19.35 -5.89
N ASP A 170 -9.40 18.26 -5.81
CA ASP A 170 -9.08 17.60 -4.54
C ASP A 170 -7.98 18.32 -3.75
N VAL A 171 -7.30 19.29 -4.36
CA VAL A 171 -6.11 19.95 -3.77
C VAL A 171 -6.44 21.38 -3.41
N ASP A 172 -6.26 21.71 -2.15
CA ASP A 172 -6.32 23.06 -1.60
C ASP A 172 -4.89 23.56 -1.39
N LEU A 173 -4.49 24.53 -2.23
CA LEU A 173 -3.14 25.12 -2.16
C LEU A 173 -3.00 26.12 -1.02
N ASP A 174 -4.08 26.74 -0.60
CA ASP A 174 -4.08 27.74 0.48
C ASP A 174 -3.98 27.05 1.85
N ASP A 175 -4.71 25.92 2.01
CA ASP A 175 -4.67 25.08 3.24
C ASP A 175 -3.54 24.05 3.22
N LEU A 176 -2.75 23.96 2.16
CA LEU A 176 -1.69 22.96 1.98
C LEU A 176 -2.19 21.52 2.20
N SER A 177 -3.36 21.23 1.68
CA SER A 177 -4.04 19.96 1.91
C SER A 177 -4.55 19.32 0.63
N ALA A 178 -4.84 18.02 0.70
CA ALA A 178 -5.53 17.32 -0.38
C ALA A 178 -6.51 16.28 0.18
N LEU A 179 -7.68 16.20 -0.44
CA LEU A 179 -8.70 15.20 -0.13
C LEU A 179 -8.39 13.91 -0.88
N VAL A 180 -8.24 12.83 -0.16
CA VAL A 180 -8.06 11.49 -0.72
C VAL A 180 -9.38 10.74 -0.60
N ILE A 181 -10.05 10.56 -1.71
CA ILE A 181 -11.29 9.78 -1.75
C ILE A 181 -10.93 8.31 -1.58
N GLY A 182 -11.46 7.71 -0.52
CA GLY A 182 -11.20 6.32 -0.15
C GLY A 182 -11.81 5.36 -1.18
N GLY A 183 -11.02 4.35 -1.59
CA GLY A 183 -11.54 3.23 -2.32
C GLY A 183 -12.45 2.35 -1.45
N LYS A 184 -12.90 1.23 -2.02
CA LYS A 184 -13.79 0.27 -1.34
C LYS A 184 -13.33 -0.09 0.08
N GLY A 185 -14.09 0.31 1.09
CA GLY A 185 -13.85 0.02 2.51
C GLY A 185 -12.85 0.94 3.21
N GLU A 186 -12.31 1.94 2.52
CA GLU A 186 -11.51 3.01 3.09
C GLU A 186 -12.37 4.29 3.20
N LYS A 187 -12.16 5.04 4.28
CA LYS A 187 -12.81 6.35 4.47
C LYS A 187 -12.03 7.41 3.72
N ASP A 188 -12.74 8.44 3.27
CA ASP A 188 -12.10 9.65 2.77
C ASP A 188 -11.23 10.25 3.88
N ARG A 189 -10.12 10.84 3.50
CA ARG A 189 -9.22 11.52 4.43
C ARG A 189 -8.55 12.70 3.79
N THR A 190 -8.28 13.71 4.59
CA THR A 190 -7.40 14.82 4.20
C THR A 190 -5.95 14.45 4.52
N VAL A 191 -5.04 14.75 3.60
CA VAL A 191 -3.60 14.69 3.79
C VAL A 191 -3.03 16.10 3.71
N LEU A 192 -1.96 16.35 4.46
CA LEU A 192 -1.29 17.65 4.51
C LEU A 192 0.05 17.55 3.78
N PHE A 193 0.45 18.62 3.12
CA PHE A 193 1.74 18.73 2.46
C PHE A 193 2.47 20.02 2.85
N THR A 194 3.72 20.14 2.46
CA THR A 194 4.58 21.28 2.83
C THR A 194 4.66 22.29 1.69
N ASN A 195 5.23 23.48 1.99
CA ASN A 195 5.55 24.49 0.97
C ASN A 195 6.46 23.93 -0.15
N ALA A 196 7.25 22.90 0.13
CA ALA A 196 8.04 22.23 -0.93
C ALA A 196 7.15 21.56 -1.97
N THR A 197 6.06 20.94 -1.54
CA THR A 197 5.05 20.36 -2.44
C THR A 197 4.24 21.47 -3.15
N LEU A 198 3.87 22.54 -2.44
CA LEU A 198 3.22 23.71 -3.05
C LEU A 198 4.05 24.24 -4.22
N ASN A 199 5.31 24.61 -3.99
CA ASN A 199 6.21 25.10 -5.03
C ASN A 199 6.35 24.12 -6.21
N ALA A 200 6.37 22.82 -5.93
CA ALA A 200 6.43 21.79 -6.97
C ALA A 200 5.15 21.72 -7.79
N LEU A 201 3.98 21.90 -7.18
CA LEU A 201 2.69 21.92 -7.86
C LEU A 201 2.49 23.21 -8.67
N GLU A 202 2.95 24.36 -8.16
CA GLU A 202 2.95 25.62 -8.91
C GLU A 202 3.82 25.52 -10.16
N ALA A 203 5.04 24.98 -10.04
CA ALA A 203 5.92 24.72 -11.18
C ALA A 203 5.32 23.73 -12.20
N TRP A 204 4.53 22.78 -11.72
CA TRP A 204 3.83 21.81 -12.55
C TRP A 204 2.62 22.38 -13.28
N SER A 205 1.91 23.35 -12.71
CA SER A 205 0.64 23.89 -13.21
C SER A 205 0.69 24.32 -14.70
N PRO A 206 1.67 25.13 -15.17
CA PRO A 206 1.74 25.53 -16.59
C PRO A 206 1.97 24.32 -17.51
N ILE A 207 2.75 23.35 -17.08
CA ILE A 207 3.03 22.11 -17.85
C ILE A 207 1.77 21.24 -17.90
N ARG A 208 1.06 21.13 -16.79
CA ARG A 208 -0.25 20.46 -16.73
C ARG A 208 -1.22 21.07 -17.72
N ASN A 209 -1.34 22.38 -17.75
CA ASN A 209 -2.24 23.10 -18.64
C ASN A 209 -1.88 22.90 -20.13
N THR A 210 -0.59 22.80 -20.44
CA THR A 210 -0.13 22.46 -21.80
C THR A 210 -0.52 21.02 -22.17
N ARG A 211 -0.34 20.07 -21.27
CA ARG A 211 -0.75 18.66 -21.49
C ARG A 211 -2.27 18.51 -21.57
N LEU A 212 -3.03 19.30 -20.80
CA LEU A 212 -4.49 19.33 -20.85
C LEU A 212 -5.02 19.67 -22.23
N LYS A 213 -4.41 20.64 -22.93
CA LYS A 213 -4.80 21.02 -24.31
C LYS A 213 -4.72 19.84 -25.30
N SER A 214 -3.86 18.88 -25.03
CA SER A 214 -3.68 17.67 -25.86
C SER A 214 -4.43 16.45 -25.28
N CYS A 215 -5.22 16.63 -24.22
CA CYS A 215 -6.02 15.56 -23.62
C CYS A 215 -7.23 15.25 -24.49
N THR A 216 -7.43 13.96 -24.82
CA THR A 216 -8.53 13.49 -25.67
C THR A 216 -9.64 12.81 -24.89
N ARG A 217 -9.45 12.60 -23.58
CA ARG A 217 -10.42 11.93 -22.71
C ARG A 217 -10.98 12.90 -21.70
N LYS A 218 -12.28 13.15 -21.75
CA LYS A 218 -12.98 14.03 -20.79
C LYS A 218 -12.77 13.62 -19.34
N ASP A 219 -12.78 12.32 -19.05
CA ASP A 219 -12.57 11.79 -17.69
C ASP A 219 -11.18 12.10 -17.12
N ASP A 220 -10.19 12.34 -17.99
CA ASP A 220 -8.82 12.66 -17.59
C ASP A 220 -8.62 14.17 -17.36
N GLU A 221 -9.50 15.07 -17.85
CA GLU A 221 -9.32 16.53 -17.82
C GLU A 221 -9.16 17.09 -16.40
N ARG A 222 -9.81 16.46 -15.41
CA ARG A 222 -9.76 16.86 -14.01
C ARG A 222 -8.46 16.44 -13.31
N SER A 223 -7.70 15.52 -13.90
CA SER A 223 -6.51 14.94 -13.28
C SER A 223 -5.52 16.00 -12.84
N LEU A 224 -4.98 15.86 -11.62
CA LEU A 224 -3.87 16.68 -11.15
C LEU A 224 -2.60 16.38 -11.98
N PHE A 225 -2.35 15.11 -12.27
CA PHE A 225 -1.14 14.67 -12.96
C PHE A 225 -1.43 14.01 -14.31
N PHE A 226 -0.77 14.53 -15.33
CA PHE A 226 -0.80 13.97 -16.69
C PHE A 226 0.52 13.31 -17.05
N SER A 227 0.45 12.14 -17.67
CA SER A 227 1.61 11.54 -18.36
C SER A 227 2.08 12.37 -19.56
N SER A 228 3.26 12.07 -20.09
CA SER A 228 3.76 12.68 -21.33
C SER A 228 2.83 12.49 -22.56
N ARG A 229 1.89 11.56 -22.46
CA ARG A 229 0.87 11.29 -23.50
C ARG A 229 -0.46 12.00 -23.24
N SER A 230 -0.48 13.00 -22.37
CA SER A 230 -1.68 13.79 -22.03
C SER A 230 -2.85 12.92 -21.58
N ARG A 231 -2.57 11.91 -20.75
CA ARG A 231 -3.55 11.04 -20.10
C ARG A 231 -3.32 11.03 -18.60
N ARG A 232 -4.36 10.76 -17.84
CA ARG A 232 -4.25 10.52 -16.40
C ARG A 232 -3.10 9.55 -16.10
N LEU A 233 -2.33 9.87 -15.10
CA LEU A 233 -1.22 9.04 -14.66
C LEU A 233 -1.74 7.68 -14.20
N ASN A 234 -0.95 6.63 -14.36
CA ASN A 234 -1.29 5.31 -13.86
C ASN A 234 -0.12 4.72 -13.02
N PRO A 235 -0.39 3.75 -12.16
CA PRO A 235 0.63 3.19 -11.26
C PRO A 235 1.88 2.67 -11.96
N ARG A 236 1.74 2.14 -13.16
CA ARG A 236 2.90 1.65 -13.96
C ARG A 236 3.78 2.81 -14.45
N SER A 237 3.17 3.95 -14.78
CA SER A 237 3.92 5.16 -15.15
C SER A 237 4.69 5.73 -13.96
N VAL A 238 4.08 5.74 -12.77
CA VAL A 238 4.75 6.14 -11.53
C VAL A 238 5.91 5.20 -11.22
N GLN A 239 5.74 3.88 -11.36
CA GLN A 239 6.83 2.94 -11.13
C GLN A 239 8.00 3.19 -12.10
N LYS A 240 7.74 3.39 -13.39
CA LYS A 240 8.78 3.73 -14.37
C LYS A 240 9.48 5.06 -14.07
N LEU A 241 8.74 6.03 -13.54
CA LEU A 241 9.31 7.30 -13.08
C LEU A 241 10.29 7.04 -11.93
N LEU A 242 9.87 6.28 -10.94
CA LEU A 242 10.72 5.91 -9.79
C LEU A 242 11.95 5.10 -10.21
N ASP A 243 11.83 4.20 -11.19
CA ASP A 243 12.98 3.45 -11.73
C ASP A 243 14.03 4.40 -12.34
N ARG A 244 13.61 5.44 -13.08
CA ARG A 244 14.50 6.47 -13.62
C ARG A 244 15.14 7.33 -12.53
N ILE A 245 14.36 7.71 -11.51
CA ILE A 245 14.87 8.46 -10.35
C ILE A 245 15.86 7.62 -9.55
N ALA A 246 15.62 6.32 -9.39
CA ALA A 246 16.53 5.40 -8.73
C ALA A 246 17.91 5.37 -9.43
N ASP A 247 17.90 5.22 -10.76
CA ASP A 247 19.10 5.25 -11.58
C ASP A 247 19.85 6.59 -11.45
N ALA A 248 19.14 7.71 -11.51
CA ALA A 248 19.71 9.06 -11.41
C ALA A 248 20.22 9.41 -10.00
N SER A 249 19.76 8.70 -8.96
CA SER A 249 20.17 8.90 -7.57
C SER A 249 21.19 7.86 -7.06
N ASP A 250 21.62 6.95 -7.93
CA ASP A 250 22.49 5.82 -7.59
C ASP A 250 21.92 4.95 -6.45
N ILE A 251 20.61 4.71 -6.52
CA ILE A 251 19.89 3.85 -5.58
C ILE A 251 19.37 2.62 -6.34
N PRO A 252 19.58 1.40 -5.85
CA PRO A 252 19.01 0.22 -6.51
C PRO A 252 17.50 0.34 -6.71
N ARG A 253 16.98 0.08 -7.92
CA ARG A 253 15.53 0.15 -8.24
C ARG A 253 14.68 -0.68 -7.28
N THR A 254 15.22 -1.77 -6.74
CA THR A 254 14.56 -2.61 -5.74
C THR A 254 14.37 -1.92 -4.38
N ARG A 255 15.09 -0.81 -4.14
CA ARG A 255 15.02 -0.01 -2.92
C ARG A 255 14.17 1.26 -3.08
N LEU A 256 13.77 1.65 -4.30
CA LEU A 256 12.91 2.80 -4.55
C LEU A 256 11.58 2.35 -5.17
N SER A 257 10.52 2.47 -4.42
CA SER A 257 9.16 2.14 -4.87
C SER A 257 8.14 3.02 -4.14
N PRO A 258 6.89 3.10 -4.64
CA PRO A 258 5.83 3.84 -3.95
C PRO A 258 5.64 3.42 -2.48
N HIS A 259 5.75 2.13 -2.20
CA HIS A 259 5.63 1.62 -0.82
C HIS A 259 6.81 2.04 0.06
N VAL A 260 8.02 2.06 -0.49
CA VAL A 260 9.21 2.53 0.24
C VAL A 260 9.10 4.01 0.57
N LEU A 261 8.66 4.87 -0.36
CA LEU A 261 8.44 6.30 -0.09
C LEU A 261 7.40 6.50 1.02
N ARG A 262 6.28 5.79 0.96
CA ARG A 262 5.24 5.83 2.00
C ARG A 262 5.75 5.32 3.35
N HIS A 263 6.57 4.25 3.38
CA HIS A 263 7.19 3.78 4.61
C HIS A 263 8.18 4.80 5.18
N SER A 264 8.98 5.43 4.31
CA SER A 264 9.91 6.49 4.73
C SER A 264 9.19 7.72 5.29
N PHE A 265 8.03 8.09 4.73
CA PHE A 265 7.16 9.13 5.29
C PHE A 265 6.70 8.76 6.70
N ALA A 266 6.14 7.55 6.87
CA ALA A 266 5.64 7.11 8.17
C ALA A 266 6.74 7.01 9.23
N THR A 267 7.89 6.44 8.87
CA THR A 267 9.07 6.35 9.76
C THR A 267 9.60 7.74 10.11
N GLY A 268 9.69 8.64 9.14
CA GLY A 268 10.11 10.02 9.38
C GLY A 268 9.15 10.81 10.28
N LEU A 269 7.86 10.53 10.27
CA LEU A 269 6.90 11.09 11.24
C LEU A 269 7.14 10.53 12.64
N LEU A 270 7.33 9.21 12.75
CA LEU A 270 7.62 8.55 14.03
C LEU A 270 8.92 9.09 14.65
N GLU A 271 9.99 9.20 13.87
CA GLU A 271 11.27 9.79 14.30
C GLU A 271 11.14 11.25 14.80
N ARG A 272 10.17 11.99 14.30
CA ARG A 272 9.83 13.35 14.74
C ARG A 272 8.85 13.38 15.92
N GLY A 273 8.49 12.22 16.49
CA GLY A 273 7.66 12.10 17.68
C GLY A 273 6.16 12.07 17.42
N ALA A 274 5.72 11.87 16.18
CA ALA A 274 4.29 11.66 15.91
C ALA A 274 3.83 10.31 16.49
N ASP A 275 2.67 10.31 17.14
CA ASP A 275 2.09 9.09 17.67
C ASP A 275 1.52 8.18 16.56
N LEU A 276 1.40 6.88 16.86
CA LEU A 276 0.95 5.88 15.89
C LEU A 276 -0.49 6.07 15.43
N VAL A 277 -1.34 6.66 16.24
CA VAL A 277 -2.75 6.90 15.90
C VAL A 277 -2.81 8.02 14.85
N THR A 278 -2.03 9.07 15.04
CA THR A 278 -1.87 10.16 14.08
C THR A 278 -1.32 9.64 12.74
N ILE A 279 -0.26 8.83 12.79
CA ILE A 279 0.31 8.20 11.58
C ILE A 279 -0.72 7.32 10.89
N GLN A 280 -1.47 6.52 11.65
CA GLN A 280 -2.53 5.67 11.11
C GLN A 280 -3.62 6.47 10.39
N ARG A 281 -4.06 7.59 10.99
CA ARG A 281 -5.07 8.48 10.40
C ARG A 281 -4.57 9.10 9.09
N LEU A 282 -3.36 9.65 9.09
CA LEU A 282 -2.75 10.26 7.89
C LEU A 282 -2.58 9.25 6.76
N LEU A 283 -2.18 8.02 7.08
CA LEU A 283 -2.02 6.95 6.11
C LEU A 283 -3.35 6.32 5.66
N GLY A 284 -4.44 6.48 6.40
CA GLY A 284 -5.72 5.84 6.12
C GLY A 284 -5.65 4.32 6.24
N HIS A 285 -5.00 3.81 7.30
CA HIS A 285 -4.95 2.38 7.59
C HIS A 285 -6.23 1.95 8.31
N ALA A 286 -7.04 1.10 7.68
CA ALA A 286 -8.25 0.54 8.28
C ALA A 286 -7.95 -0.39 9.46
N ASN A 287 -6.71 -0.90 9.58
CA ASN A 287 -6.31 -1.82 10.63
C ASN A 287 -4.98 -1.40 11.27
N ILE A 288 -4.95 -1.33 12.61
CA ILE A 288 -3.78 -1.02 13.45
C ILE A 288 -2.61 -1.99 13.19
N SER A 289 -2.89 -3.25 12.81
CA SER A 289 -1.85 -4.24 12.53
C SER A 289 -0.88 -3.81 11.39
N THR A 290 -1.33 -2.99 10.46
CA THR A 290 -0.49 -2.44 9.39
C THR A 290 0.41 -1.31 9.88
N THR A 291 0.03 -0.62 10.94
CA THR A 291 0.81 0.46 11.57
C THR A 291 1.80 -0.08 12.59
N ARG A 292 1.50 -1.23 13.24
CA ARG A 292 2.42 -1.92 14.16
C ARG A 292 3.77 -2.30 13.54
N VAL A 293 3.82 -2.47 12.24
CA VAL A 293 5.07 -2.74 11.51
C VAL A 293 6.10 -1.62 11.72
N TYR A 294 5.67 -0.39 11.99
CA TYR A 294 6.56 0.74 12.29
C TYR A 294 7.10 0.72 13.73
N LEU A 295 6.46 0.02 14.67
CA LEU A 295 6.97 -0.16 16.02
C LEU A 295 8.24 -1.03 16.05
N GLU A 296 8.34 -2.01 15.15
CA GLU A 296 9.52 -2.89 15.06
C GLU A 296 10.78 -2.15 14.51
N ILE A 297 10.60 -0.97 13.87
CA ILE A 297 11.71 -0.11 13.42
C ILE A 297 12.20 0.78 14.57
N GLY A 298 11.39 0.94 15.61
CA GLY A 298 11.50 1.97 16.62
C GLY A 298 12.31 1.61 17.87
N ASP A 299 13.08 0.51 17.91
CA ASP A 299 13.91 0.23 19.10
C ASP A 299 14.93 1.35 19.37
N GLN A 300 15.42 2.00 18.33
CA GLN A 300 16.28 3.17 18.47
C GLN A 300 15.49 4.41 18.90
N THR A 301 14.33 4.64 18.29
CA THR A 301 13.39 5.72 18.63
C THR A 301 12.77 5.51 20.01
N LEU A 302 12.49 4.28 20.41
CA LEU A 302 11.99 3.96 21.76
C LEU A 302 13.02 4.33 22.82
N ARG A 303 14.30 4.05 22.59
CA ARG A 303 15.40 4.45 23.46
C ARG A 303 15.56 5.97 23.53
N GLU A 304 15.46 6.67 22.38
CA GLU A 304 15.53 8.14 22.34
C GLU A 304 14.34 8.81 23.05
N ILE A 305 13.13 8.29 22.87
CA ILE A 305 11.92 8.76 23.58
C ILE A 305 12.04 8.48 25.07
N TYR A 306 12.50 7.30 25.45
CA TYR A 306 12.73 6.93 26.84
C TYR A 306 13.77 7.86 27.49
N HIS A 307 14.92 8.07 26.87
CA HIS A 307 15.94 9.00 27.36
C HIS A 307 15.44 10.45 27.44
N ARG A 308 14.66 10.92 26.45
CA ARG A 308 14.07 12.25 26.47
C ARG A 308 13.04 12.41 27.60
N ALA A 309 12.20 11.40 27.83
CA ALA A 309 11.23 11.41 28.91
C ALA A 309 11.90 11.38 30.31
N GLN A 310 13.02 10.65 30.43
CA GLN A 310 13.81 10.64 31.65
C GLN A 310 14.53 11.96 31.89
N SER A 311 15.11 12.57 30.86
CA SER A 311 15.78 13.88 30.95
C SER A 311 14.80 15.01 31.33
N SER A 312 13.57 14.94 30.88
CA SER A 312 12.52 15.91 31.28
C SER A 312 12.16 15.78 32.77
N GLN A 313 12.13 14.57 33.31
CA GLN A 313 11.87 14.35 34.75
C GLN A 313 13.06 14.76 35.65
N GLU A 314 14.30 14.73 35.14
CA GLU A 314 15.46 15.20 35.87
C GLU A 314 15.50 16.73 35.92
N ASN A 315 15.12 17.41 34.84
CA ASN A 315 15.04 18.89 34.83
C ASN A 315 13.93 19.41 35.76
N ASP A 316 12.75 18.76 35.77
CA ASP A 316 11.67 19.14 36.70
C ASP A 316 12.05 18.95 38.18
N LYS A 317 12.94 17.99 38.48
CA LYS A 317 13.47 17.79 39.83
C LYS A 317 14.56 18.80 40.23
N ILE A 318 15.31 19.28 39.29
CA ILE A 318 16.36 20.32 39.49
C ILE A 318 15.66 21.67 39.76
N GLU A 319 14.66 22.05 38.96
CA GLU A 319 13.89 23.29 39.18
C GLU A 319 13.13 23.25 40.48
N SER A 320 12.53 22.13 40.92
CA SER A 320 11.84 22.00 42.21
C SER A 320 12.79 22.04 43.43
N ASN A 321 14.06 21.65 43.29
CA ASN A 321 15.06 21.73 44.36
C ASN A 321 15.69 23.13 44.47
N ASP A 322 15.76 23.92 43.38
CA ASP A 322 16.24 25.27 43.42
C ASP A 322 15.20 26.24 43.99
N GLU A 323 13.91 25.99 43.87
CA GLU A 323 12.84 26.73 44.56
C GLU A 323 12.84 26.51 46.08
N ILE A 324 13.11 25.29 46.53
CA ILE A 324 13.17 24.96 47.97
C ILE A 324 14.41 25.59 48.63
N SER A 325 15.52 25.77 47.92
CA SER A 325 16.75 26.36 48.45
C SER A 325 16.73 27.88 48.53
N THR A 326 15.77 28.55 47.91
CA THR A 326 15.59 30.01 47.94
C THR A 326 14.65 30.50 49.08
N GLU A 327 13.74 29.63 49.60
CA GLU A 327 12.85 30.00 50.70
C GLU A 327 13.55 29.92 52.08
N ASP A 328 14.57 29.06 52.27
CA ASP A 328 15.30 28.95 53.53
C ASP A 328 16.34 30.06 53.83
N LYS A 329 16.51 31.05 52.95
CA LYS A 329 17.46 32.17 53.11
C LYS A 329 16.86 33.49 53.57
N ILE A 330 15.56 33.57 53.85
CA ILE A 330 14.90 34.86 54.20
C ILE A 330 14.59 35.01 55.71
N GLU A 331 14.83 33.99 56.56
CA GLU A 331 14.58 34.04 58.02
C GLU A 331 15.87 33.99 58.83
N SER A 332 16.73 34.98 58.76
CA SER A 332 17.70 35.25 59.85
C SER A 332 18.32 36.66 59.71
N THR A 333 17.56 37.68 60.09
CA THR A 333 18.16 38.96 60.43
C THR A 333 17.81 39.25 61.90
N PRO A 334 18.79 39.37 62.84
CA PRO A 334 18.53 39.72 64.20
C PRO A 334 18.27 41.20 64.37
N ILE A 335 17.19 41.55 65.08
CA ILE A 335 16.91 42.87 65.62
C ILE A 335 17.92 43.14 66.70
N ILE A 336 18.73 44.18 66.54
CA ILE A 336 19.50 44.79 67.61
C ILE A 336 18.95 46.21 67.80
N GLU A 337 18.73 46.55 69.07
CA GLU A 337 18.18 47.77 69.69
C GLU A 337 18.58 49.13 69.08
#